data_394f976583269ed04f932f8ad1f15455
#
_entry.id   394f976583269ed04f932f8ad1f15455
#
_cell.length_a   1.000
_cell.length_b   1.000
_cell.length_c   1.000
_cell.angle_alpha   90.00
_cell.angle_beta   90.00
_cell.angle_gamma   90.00
#
_symmetry.space_group_name_H-M   'P 1'
#
loop_
_entity.id
_entity.type
_entity.pdbx_description
1 polymer ?
#
loop_
_entity_poly.entity_id
_entity_poly.type
_entity_poly.pdbx_seq_one_letter_code
_entity_poly.pdbx_strand_id
1 'polypeptide(L)'
;MAQNFYRTVPLNNNNLPYPDLVYKASDAAIGDLDGDGDYELVLKREVSPLDNGSTGIGITPGSCLLEAYKLTTGTFLWRIDLGSNIRQGIHYTPFIVYDLNGDGKAEIAVRTSEGTVFGDGTKIGDVNQDGITDYVDRAPQSATYGRIITGPEFLSIIEGRTGKEVARTDYIYRGEKNKWVTYWGDNWANRMDRFLMGVGHFRSQKGIPSLLMCRGYYKNYQIVALDFTDNKITERWHFDTADNYSDYIGQGNHNLAVGDIDDDGKDEVLYLSLIHI
;
A
#
# COMPACT_ATOMS: atom_id res chain seq x y z
N MET A 1 -3.48 -30.56 -29.94
CA MET A 1 -3.12 -29.12 -29.88
C MET A 1 -2.79 -28.82 -28.45
N ALA A 2 -1.58 -28.30 -28.17
CA ALA A 2 -1.23 -27.87 -26.83
C ALA A 2 -2.13 -26.68 -26.46
N GLN A 3 -2.90 -26.81 -25.39
CA GLN A 3 -3.71 -25.74 -24.85
C GLN A 3 -2.73 -24.74 -24.23
N ASN A 4 -2.70 -23.50 -24.72
CA ASN A 4 -1.90 -22.44 -24.11
C ASN A 4 -2.51 -22.09 -22.75
N PHE A 5 -1.81 -22.41 -21.66
CA PHE A 5 -2.22 -22.14 -20.30
C PHE A 5 -1.82 -20.74 -19.79
N TYR A 6 -1.47 -19.83 -20.70
CA TYR A 6 -1.11 -18.44 -20.36
C TYR A 6 -1.91 -17.46 -21.21
N ARG A 7 -2.13 -16.30 -20.65
CA ARG A 7 -2.74 -15.17 -21.33
C ARG A 7 -1.83 -13.96 -21.21
N THR A 8 -1.71 -13.20 -22.29
CA THR A 8 -0.99 -11.93 -22.31
C THR A 8 -1.99 -10.79 -22.11
N VAL A 9 -1.72 -9.93 -21.12
CA VAL A 9 -2.45 -8.68 -20.91
C VAL A 9 -1.57 -7.54 -21.45
N PRO A 10 -1.96 -6.88 -22.54
CA PRO A 10 -1.17 -5.76 -23.08
C PRO A 10 -1.26 -4.56 -22.13
N LEU A 11 -0.11 -3.99 -21.76
CA LEU A 11 -0.08 -2.81 -20.88
C LEU A 11 -0.54 -1.57 -21.65
N ASN A 12 -1.41 -0.78 -21.01
CA ASN A 12 -1.86 0.50 -21.57
C ASN A 12 -0.79 1.58 -21.36
N ASN A 13 -0.16 2.01 -22.46
CA ASN A 13 0.84 3.09 -22.43
C ASN A 13 0.27 4.45 -22.89
N ASN A 14 -1.04 4.53 -23.13
CA ASN A 14 -1.68 5.80 -23.48
C ASN A 14 -1.88 6.66 -22.23
N ASN A 15 -1.69 7.96 -22.38
CA ASN A 15 -1.92 8.96 -21.32
C ASN A 15 -1.18 8.66 -20.02
N LEU A 16 0.06 8.18 -20.13
CA LEU A 16 0.94 8.05 -18.96
C LEU A 16 1.24 9.43 -18.38
N PRO A 17 1.28 9.59 -17.04
CA PRO A 17 1.58 10.89 -16.42
C PRO A 17 2.99 11.40 -16.77
N TYR A 18 3.92 10.48 -17.06
CA TYR A 18 5.29 10.78 -17.51
C TYR A 18 5.59 9.97 -18.77
N PRO A 19 5.17 10.44 -19.97
CA PRO A 19 5.23 9.65 -21.19
C PRO A 19 6.65 9.34 -21.68
N ASP A 20 7.64 10.13 -21.27
CA ASP A 20 9.06 9.93 -21.61
C ASP A 20 9.75 8.88 -20.72
N LEU A 21 9.06 8.38 -19.68
CA LEU A 21 9.60 7.38 -18.77
C LEU A 21 9.10 5.97 -19.13
N VAL A 22 9.95 4.98 -18.85
CA VAL A 22 9.61 3.57 -19.08
C VAL A 22 8.99 2.99 -17.84
N TYR A 23 7.70 2.69 -17.89
CA TYR A 23 6.96 1.99 -16.85
C TYR A 23 6.98 0.48 -17.06
N LYS A 24 7.33 -0.26 -16.02
CA LYS A 24 7.32 -1.72 -16.00
C LYS A 24 6.32 -2.26 -14.99
N ALA A 25 5.78 -3.42 -15.28
CA ALA A 25 5.02 -4.20 -14.30
C ALA A 25 5.91 -4.56 -13.10
N SER A 26 5.38 -4.41 -11.90
CA SER A 26 6.03 -4.76 -10.64
C SER A 26 5.20 -5.80 -9.92
N ASP A 27 4.23 -5.41 -9.12
CA ASP A 27 3.42 -6.27 -8.28
C ASP A 27 1.98 -6.35 -8.81
N ALA A 28 1.27 -7.45 -8.51
CA ALA A 28 -0.06 -7.67 -9.04
C ALA A 28 -0.96 -8.42 -8.03
N ALA A 29 -2.25 -8.10 -8.04
CA ALA A 29 -3.29 -8.81 -7.34
C ALA A 29 -4.51 -9.00 -8.24
N ILE A 30 -5.36 -9.97 -7.92
CA ILE A 30 -6.59 -10.23 -8.66
C ILE A 30 -7.80 -10.19 -7.72
N GLY A 31 -8.94 -9.79 -8.25
CA GLY A 31 -10.22 -9.79 -7.57
C GLY A 31 -11.35 -9.55 -8.55
N ASP A 32 -12.55 -9.92 -8.16
CA ASP A 32 -13.77 -9.57 -8.89
C ASP A 32 -14.14 -8.12 -8.55
N LEU A 33 -13.75 -7.18 -9.41
CA LEU A 33 -13.89 -5.75 -9.14
C LEU A 33 -15.29 -5.21 -9.41
N ASP A 34 -16.09 -5.90 -10.21
CA ASP A 34 -17.44 -5.44 -10.60
C ASP A 34 -18.56 -6.38 -10.21
N GLY A 35 -18.26 -7.56 -9.66
CA GLY A 35 -19.22 -8.54 -9.15
C GLY A 35 -19.83 -9.40 -10.25
N ASP A 36 -19.16 -9.53 -11.41
CA ASP A 36 -19.66 -10.32 -12.54
C ASP A 36 -19.21 -11.80 -12.51
N GLY A 37 -18.33 -12.16 -11.55
CA GLY A 37 -17.79 -13.50 -11.35
C GLY A 37 -16.51 -13.77 -12.14
N ASP A 38 -16.10 -12.90 -13.06
CA ASP A 38 -14.80 -12.90 -13.70
C ASP A 38 -13.82 -12.01 -12.90
N TYR A 39 -12.56 -12.42 -12.84
CA TYR A 39 -11.56 -11.63 -12.09
C TYR A 39 -10.88 -10.59 -12.97
N GLU A 40 -10.62 -9.44 -12.38
CA GLU A 40 -9.74 -8.40 -12.90
C GLU A 40 -8.34 -8.50 -12.28
N LEU A 41 -7.37 -8.01 -13.06
CA LEU A 41 -6.00 -7.80 -12.62
C LEU A 41 -5.84 -6.35 -12.16
N VAL A 42 -5.39 -6.13 -10.94
CA VAL A 42 -4.83 -4.85 -10.50
C VAL A 42 -3.31 -4.97 -10.52
N LEU A 43 -2.67 -4.13 -11.32
CA LEU A 43 -1.24 -4.17 -11.59
C LEU A 43 -0.57 -2.90 -11.11
N LYS A 44 0.46 -3.04 -10.27
CA LYS A 44 1.36 -1.96 -9.93
C LYS A 44 2.39 -1.77 -11.05
N ARG A 45 2.55 -0.52 -11.51
CA ARG A 45 3.59 -0.15 -12.47
C ARG A 45 4.51 0.89 -11.88
N GLU A 46 5.79 0.69 -12.09
CA GLU A 46 6.84 1.56 -11.57
C GLU A 46 7.82 1.96 -12.67
N VAL A 47 8.45 3.12 -12.51
CA VAL A 47 9.43 3.63 -13.46
C VAL A 47 10.72 2.81 -13.39
N SER A 48 11.28 2.46 -14.54
CA SER A 48 12.54 1.73 -14.64
C SER A 48 13.75 2.69 -14.67
N PRO A 49 14.84 2.41 -13.95
CA PRO A 49 15.06 1.22 -13.10
C PRO A 49 14.27 1.30 -11.80
N LEU A 50 13.80 0.14 -11.32
CA LEU A 50 13.08 0.08 -10.05
C LEU A 50 14.02 0.38 -8.88
N ASP A 51 13.53 1.19 -7.92
CA ASP A 51 14.19 1.33 -6.63
C ASP A 51 14.08 0.01 -5.84
N ASN A 52 15.19 -0.57 -5.45
CA ASN A 52 15.20 -1.80 -4.65
C ASN A 52 14.83 -1.58 -3.19
N GLY A 53 14.54 -0.34 -2.78
CA GLY A 53 14.05 0.02 -1.46
C GLY A 53 15.05 -0.06 -0.31
N SER A 54 16.16 -0.76 -0.48
CA SER A 54 17.10 -1.01 0.63
C SER A 54 18.15 0.09 0.81
N THR A 55 18.56 0.72 -0.29
CA THR A 55 19.64 1.71 -0.31
C THR A 55 19.29 2.95 -1.11
N GLY A 56 18.09 3.03 -1.63
CA GLY A 56 17.65 4.09 -2.51
C GLY A 56 17.77 5.47 -1.86
N ILE A 57 18.93 6.08 -2.04
CA ILE A 57 19.14 7.50 -1.81
C ILE A 57 18.95 8.16 -3.16
N GLY A 58 18.04 9.12 -3.22
CA GLY A 58 17.81 9.90 -4.42
C GLY A 58 16.34 10.00 -4.81
N ILE A 59 16.08 10.91 -5.71
CA ILE A 59 14.74 11.16 -6.25
C ILE A 59 14.45 10.09 -7.28
N THR A 60 13.36 9.36 -7.08
CA THR A 60 12.82 8.45 -8.10
C THR A 60 12.03 9.29 -9.11
N PRO A 61 12.36 9.24 -10.41
CA PRO A 61 11.60 9.98 -11.41
C PRO A 61 10.19 9.39 -11.57
N GLY A 62 9.22 10.23 -11.91
CA GLY A 62 7.83 9.81 -12.11
C GLY A 62 7.09 9.43 -10.84
N SER A 63 6.06 8.63 -10.99
CA SER A 63 5.20 8.17 -9.92
C SER A 63 4.87 6.68 -10.04
N CYS A 64 4.45 6.05 -8.96
CA CYS A 64 3.90 4.69 -8.97
C CYS A 64 2.46 4.71 -9.47
N LEU A 65 2.08 3.77 -10.33
CA LEU A 65 0.75 3.63 -10.87
C LEU A 65 0.09 2.34 -10.40
N LEU A 66 -1.21 2.37 -10.18
CA LEU A 66 -2.06 1.17 -10.16
C LEU A 66 -2.96 1.19 -11.38
N GLU A 67 -3.08 0.06 -12.07
CA GLU A 67 -3.90 -0.09 -13.27
C GLU A 67 -4.77 -1.33 -13.16
N ALA A 68 -6.04 -1.24 -13.57
CA ALA A 68 -6.92 -2.38 -13.63
C ALA A 68 -7.18 -2.83 -15.08
N TYR A 69 -7.28 -4.16 -15.24
CA TYR A 69 -7.51 -4.82 -16.53
C TYR A 69 -8.46 -6.01 -16.36
N LYS A 70 -9.40 -6.18 -17.28
CA LYS A 70 -10.15 -7.45 -17.37
C LYS A 70 -9.22 -8.59 -17.78
N LEU A 71 -9.13 -9.64 -16.97
CA LEU A 71 -8.29 -10.80 -17.29
C LEU A 71 -8.79 -11.55 -18.50
N THR A 72 -10.11 -11.61 -18.71
CA THR A 72 -10.72 -12.34 -19.82
C THR A 72 -10.42 -11.74 -21.19
N THR A 73 -10.27 -10.43 -21.29
CA THR A 73 -10.08 -9.70 -22.55
C THR A 73 -8.77 -8.94 -22.67
N GLY A 74 -8.11 -8.63 -21.54
CA GLY A 74 -6.97 -7.71 -21.47
C GLY A 74 -7.39 -6.24 -21.56
N THR A 75 -8.69 -5.95 -21.46
CA THR A 75 -9.20 -4.58 -21.57
C THR A 75 -8.75 -3.75 -20.39
N PHE A 76 -8.14 -2.61 -20.64
CA PHE A 76 -7.80 -1.59 -19.65
C PHE A 76 -9.07 -0.96 -19.09
N LEU A 77 -9.16 -0.82 -17.77
CA LEU A 77 -10.31 -0.26 -17.07
C LEU A 77 -10.02 1.17 -16.57
N TRP A 78 -9.01 1.30 -15.73
CA TRP A 78 -8.64 2.58 -15.12
C TRP A 78 -7.18 2.60 -14.69
N ARG A 79 -6.69 3.80 -14.40
CA ARG A 79 -5.36 4.07 -13.83
C ARG A 79 -5.48 5.02 -12.66
N ILE A 80 -4.73 4.73 -11.60
CA ILE A 80 -4.47 5.63 -10.48
C ILE A 80 -3.00 6.05 -10.57
N ASP A 81 -2.76 7.35 -10.51
CA ASP A 81 -1.42 7.90 -10.31
C ASP A 81 -1.25 8.22 -8.83
N LEU A 82 -0.39 7.49 -8.13
CA LEU A 82 -0.17 7.69 -6.70
C LEU A 82 0.59 8.99 -6.36
N GLY A 83 1.18 9.65 -7.37
CA GLY A 83 1.87 10.93 -7.23
C GLY A 83 3.27 10.83 -6.65
N SER A 84 3.96 11.98 -6.56
CA SER A 84 5.35 12.08 -6.11
C SER A 84 5.57 11.73 -4.63
N ASN A 85 4.51 11.86 -3.80
CA ASN A 85 4.59 11.61 -2.37
C ASN A 85 4.45 10.12 -1.99
N ILE A 86 4.21 9.25 -2.96
CA ILE A 86 4.22 7.79 -2.78
C ILE A 86 5.47 7.25 -3.45
N ARG A 87 6.47 6.93 -2.64
CA ARG A 87 7.75 6.44 -3.16
C ARG A 87 7.58 5.08 -3.82
N GLN A 88 8.16 4.93 -5.00
CA GLN A 88 8.25 3.66 -5.71
C GLN A 88 9.26 2.72 -5.06
N GLY A 89 9.12 1.43 -5.29
CA GLY A 89 10.06 0.41 -4.83
C GLY A 89 9.38 -0.72 -4.06
N ILE A 90 10.11 -1.80 -3.91
CA ILE A 90 9.59 -3.09 -3.44
C ILE A 90 8.99 -3.06 -2.03
N HIS A 91 9.40 -2.11 -1.19
CA HIS A 91 8.96 -2.02 0.21
C HIS A 91 8.03 -0.84 0.50
N TYR A 92 7.72 -0.02 -0.50
CA TYR A 92 7.09 1.27 -0.25
C TYR A 92 5.61 1.34 -0.57
N THR A 93 5.12 0.47 -1.45
CA THR A 93 3.76 0.59 -1.96
C THR A 93 3.08 -0.78 -2.05
N PRO A 94 2.82 -1.44 -0.91
CA PRO A 94 1.92 -2.59 -0.89
C PRO A 94 0.49 -2.12 -1.17
N PHE A 95 -0.33 -3.00 -1.72
CA PHE A 95 -1.75 -2.78 -1.90
C PHE A 95 -2.50 -4.10 -1.75
N ILE A 96 -3.78 -4.00 -1.44
CA ILE A 96 -4.69 -5.14 -1.29
C ILE A 96 -5.81 -5.01 -2.32
N VAL A 97 -6.24 -6.14 -2.87
CA VAL A 97 -7.47 -6.28 -3.66
C VAL A 97 -8.29 -7.36 -2.97
N TYR A 98 -9.39 -6.98 -2.36
CA TYR A 98 -10.25 -7.88 -1.60
C TYR A 98 -11.64 -7.30 -1.40
N ASP A 99 -12.66 -8.13 -1.28
CA ASP A 99 -14.01 -7.72 -0.86
C ASP A 99 -13.98 -7.38 0.64
N LEU A 100 -13.72 -6.11 0.95
CA LEU A 100 -13.49 -5.62 2.31
C LEU A 100 -14.80 -5.35 3.06
N ASN A 101 -15.92 -5.20 2.36
CA ASN A 101 -17.22 -4.88 2.96
C ASN A 101 -18.23 -6.04 2.86
N GLY A 102 -17.91 -7.11 2.14
CA GLY A 102 -18.74 -8.31 1.98
C GLY A 102 -19.87 -8.16 0.97
N ASP A 103 -19.76 -7.23 0.01
CA ASP A 103 -20.80 -6.99 -1.00
C ASP A 103 -20.62 -7.80 -2.29
N GLY A 104 -19.57 -8.62 -2.35
CA GLY A 104 -19.23 -9.47 -3.50
C GLY A 104 -18.39 -8.78 -4.56
N LYS A 105 -17.87 -7.57 -4.29
CA LYS A 105 -16.96 -6.84 -5.17
C LYS A 105 -15.69 -6.47 -4.41
N ALA A 106 -14.56 -6.62 -5.06
CA ALA A 106 -13.30 -6.29 -4.42
C ALA A 106 -13.02 -4.78 -4.48
N GLU A 107 -12.66 -4.22 -3.32
CA GLU A 107 -12.01 -2.92 -3.21
C GLU A 107 -10.51 -3.02 -3.35
N ILE A 108 -9.88 -1.86 -3.62
CA ILE A 108 -8.43 -1.70 -3.51
C ILE A 108 -8.11 -0.85 -2.29
N ALA A 109 -7.25 -1.36 -1.42
CA ALA A 109 -6.67 -0.59 -0.33
C ALA A 109 -5.21 -0.27 -0.64
N VAL A 110 -4.83 1.00 -0.57
CA VAL A 110 -3.47 1.46 -0.86
C VAL A 110 -3.13 2.73 -0.10
N ARG A 111 -1.84 2.92 0.20
CA ARG A 111 -1.36 4.18 0.76
C ARG A 111 -1.39 5.29 -0.29
N THR A 112 -1.95 6.43 0.07
CA THR A 112 -2.07 7.63 -0.76
C THR A 112 -1.56 8.87 -0.03
N SER A 113 -1.46 9.97 -0.75
CA SER A 113 -1.07 11.28 -0.21
C SER A 113 -1.60 12.39 -1.10
N GLU A 114 -1.35 13.62 -0.75
CA GLU A 114 -1.59 14.76 -1.64
C GLU A 114 -0.90 14.57 -2.99
N GLY A 115 -1.58 14.92 -4.04
CA GLY A 115 -1.12 14.69 -5.41
C GLY A 115 -1.59 13.38 -6.04
N THR A 116 -2.12 12.40 -5.28
CA THR A 116 -2.73 11.18 -5.85
C THR A 116 -3.92 11.53 -6.73
N VAL A 117 -3.98 10.95 -7.94
CA VAL A 117 -5.09 11.08 -8.91
C VAL A 117 -5.73 9.71 -9.09
N PHE A 118 -7.02 9.62 -8.79
CA PHE A 118 -7.80 8.38 -8.85
C PHE A 118 -8.28 8.03 -10.26
N GLY A 119 -8.83 6.83 -10.43
CA GLY A 119 -9.27 6.32 -11.72
C GLY A 119 -10.41 7.12 -12.36
N ASP A 120 -11.22 7.79 -11.58
CA ASP A 120 -12.29 8.72 -12.03
C ASP A 120 -11.79 10.15 -12.31
N GLY A 121 -10.48 10.41 -12.13
CA GLY A 121 -9.83 11.69 -12.34
C GLY A 121 -9.90 12.64 -11.13
N THR A 122 -10.52 12.24 -10.03
CA THR A 122 -10.48 13.03 -8.77
C THR A 122 -9.07 13.02 -8.19
N LYS A 123 -8.71 14.08 -7.46
CA LYS A 123 -7.36 14.28 -6.92
C LYS A 123 -7.40 14.64 -5.45
N ILE A 124 -6.46 14.09 -4.67
CA ILE A 124 -6.17 14.59 -3.33
C ILE A 124 -5.38 15.91 -3.49
N GLY A 125 -6.03 17.01 -3.13
CA GLY A 125 -5.42 18.36 -3.15
C GLY A 125 -4.61 18.63 -1.89
N ASP A 126 -4.37 19.92 -1.62
CA ASP A 126 -3.75 20.42 -0.39
C ASP A 126 -4.76 20.30 0.77
N VAL A 127 -4.68 19.18 1.50
CA VAL A 127 -5.64 18.83 2.56
C VAL A 127 -5.35 19.60 3.85
N ASN A 128 -4.08 19.83 4.15
CA ASN A 128 -3.66 20.52 5.36
C ASN A 128 -3.58 22.06 5.17
N GLN A 129 -3.82 22.54 3.94
CA GLN A 129 -3.85 23.96 3.56
C GLN A 129 -2.54 24.73 3.84
N ASP A 130 -1.40 24.04 3.69
CA ASP A 130 -0.09 24.64 3.87
C ASP A 130 0.52 25.22 2.58
N GLY A 131 -0.16 25.06 1.45
CA GLY A 131 0.26 25.48 0.12
C GLY A 131 1.30 24.56 -0.53
N ILE A 132 1.58 23.39 0.06
CA ILE A 132 2.53 22.40 -0.42
C ILE A 132 1.79 21.13 -0.81
N THR A 133 2.10 20.54 -1.93
CA THR A 133 1.55 19.24 -2.36
C THR A 133 2.65 18.30 -2.88
N ASP A 134 3.91 18.66 -2.77
CA ASP A 134 5.08 17.81 -3.06
C ASP A 134 6.05 17.90 -1.87
N TYR A 135 6.17 16.79 -1.16
CA TYR A 135 6.96 16.67 0.07
C TYR A 135 8.26 15.88 -0.11
N VAL A 136 8.66 15.64 -1.35
CA VAL A 136 9.94 14.99 -1.65
C VAL A 136 11.10 15.88 -1.19
N ASP A 137 11.96 15.36 -0.33
CA ASP A 137 13.17 16.07 0.09
C ASP A 137 14.14 16.20 -1.11
N ARG A 138 14.23 17.40 -1.66
CA ARG A 138 15.05 17.70 -2.83
C ARG A 138 16.37 18.38 -2.49
N ALA A 139 16.73 18.48 -1.20
CA ALA A 139 18.00 19.06 -0.78
C ALA A 139 19.16 18.06 -1.00
N PRO A 140 20.08 18.26 -1.94
CA PRO A 140 21.07 17.25 -2.34
C PRO A 140 22.02 16.81 -1.22
N GLN A 141 22.19 17.62 -0.19
CA GLN A 141 23.05 17.34 0.98
C GLN A 141 22.27 16.76 2.16
N SER A 142 20.96 16.59 2.03
CA SER A 142 20.14 16.02 3.09
C SER A 142 20.39 14.52 3.21
N ALA A 143 20.45 14.02 4.44
CA ALA A 143 20.46 12.58 4.71
C ALA A 143 19.17 11.86 4.27
N THR A 144 18.11 12.63 4.02
CA THR A 144 16.80 12.15 3.58
C THR A 144 16.49 12.50 2.11
N TYR A 145 17.53 12.85 1.32
CA TYR A 145 17.36 13.21 -0.09
C TYR A 145 16.58 12.17 -0.87
N GLY A 146 15.51 12.59 -1.55
CA GLY A 146 14.59 11.74 -2.31
C GLY A 146 13.53 11.02 -1.47
N ARG A 147 13.48 11.26 -0.15
CA ARG A 147 12.46 10.67 0.73
C ARG A 147 11.34 11.65 1.02
N ILE A 148 10.20 11.11 1.44
CA ILE A 148 9.04 11.88 1.86
C ILE A 148 9.00 11.83 3.38
N ILE A 149 9.44 12.93 4.02
CA ILE A 149 9.65 13.00 5.48
C ILE A 149 8.64 13.88 6.21
N THR A 150 7.79 14.55 5.46
CA THR A 150 6.71 15.44 5.95
C THR A 150 5.48 15.24 5.09
N GLY A 151 4.44 16.00 5.35
CA GLY A 151 3.17 15.95 4.62
C GLY A 151 2.24 14.83 5.08
N PRO A 152 0.98 14.89 4.70
CA PRO A 152 -0.04 13.92 5.07
C PRO A 152 0.17 12.58 4.34
N GLU A 153 -0.14 11.51 5.06
CA GLU A 153 -0.17 10.14 4.52
C GLU A 153 -1.52 9.54 4.86
N PHE A 154 -2.13 8.89 3.90
CA PHE A 154 -3.44 8.28 4.04
C PHE A 154 -3.42 6.81 3.65
N LEU A 155 -4.40 6.07 4.14
CA LEU A 155 -4.91 4.84 3.56
C LEU A 155 -6.21 5.16 2.85
N SER A 156 -6.28 4.91 1.55
CA SER A 156 -7.50 5.04 0.75
C SER A 156 -8.09 3.68 0.45
N ILE A 157 -9.41 3.58 0.54
CA ILE A 157 -10.21 2.47 -0.01
C ILE A 157 -10.84 2.98 -1.31
N ILE A 158 -10.70 2.18 -2.34
CA ILE A 158 -11.02 2.53 -3.72
C ILE A 158 -12.00 1.51 -4.28
N GLU A 159 -13.10 1.98 -4.88
CA GLU A 159 -14.06 1.12 -5.57
C GLU A 159 -13.39 0.42 -6.76
N GLY A 160 -13.46 -0.92 -6.79
CA GLY A 160 -12.77 -1.73 -7.78
C GLY A 160 -13.16 -1.43 -9.22
N ARG A 161 -14.45 -1.23 -9.47
CA ARG A 161 -14.99 -1.04 -10.82
C ARG A 161 -14.51 0.25 -11.51
N THR A 162 -14.37 1.34 -10.76
CA THR A 162 -14.11 2.68 -11.34
C THR A 162 -12.75 3.26 -10.97
N GLY A 163 -12.07 2.71 -9.98
CA GLY A 163 -10.85 3.29 -9.42
C GLY A 163 -11.09 4.57 -8.64
N LYS A 164 -12.34 4.83 -8.20
CA LYS A 164 -12.74 6.01 -7.41
C LYS A 164 -12.48 5.77 -5.92
N GLU A 165 -11.95 6.76 -5.22
CA GLU A 165 -11.86 6.72 -3.75
C GLU A 165 -13.25 6.76 -3.12
N VAL A 166 -13.53 5.84 -2.19
CA VAL A 166 -14.81 5.77 -1.46
C VAL A 166 -14.63 6.03 0.04
N ALA A 167 -13.44 5.82 0.58
CA ALA A 167 -13.12 6.16 1.96
C ALA A 167 -11.62 6.45 2.12
N ARG A 168 -11.29 7.23 3.14
CA ARG A 168 -9.90 7.55 3.50
C ARG A 168 -9.78 7.75 5.00
N THR A 169 -8.62 7.32 5.54
CA THR A 169 -8.20 7.61 6.91
C THR A 169 -6.72 7.96 6.92
N ASP A 170 -6.24 8.58 7.99
CA ASP A 170 -4.82 8.82 8.18
C ASP A 170 -4.06 7.49 8.23
N TYR A 171 -2.86 7.47 7.65
CA TYR A 171 -1.93 6.36 7.82
C TYR A 171 -1.28 6.42 9.20
N ILE A 172 -0.69 5.30 9.66
CA ILE A 172 0.07 5.25 10.92
C ILE A 172 1.08 6.40 10.95
N TYR A 173 0.98 7.25 11.96
CA TYR A 173 1.80 8.46 12.08
C TYR A 173 3.29 8.12 12.18
N ARG A 174 4.10 8.82 11.42
CA ARG A 174 5.56 8.61 11.36
C ARG A 174 6.32 9.10 12.60
N GLY A 175 5.67 9.83 13.48
CA GLY A 175 6.28 10.44 14.66
C GLY A 175 7.13 11.67 14.35
N GLU A 176 7.51 12.37 15.40
CA GLU A 176 8.38 13.56 15.32
C GLU A 176 9.81 13.16 14.92
N LYS A 177 10.43 13.89 14.00
CA LYS A 177 11.77 13.59 13.46
C LYS A 177 12.84 13.44 14.54
N ASN A 178 12.79 14.22 15.62
CA ASN A 178 13.72 14.14 16.74
C ASN A 178 13.61 12.84 17.56
N LYS A 179 12.53 12.07 17.39
CA LYS A 179 12.29 10.79 18.06
C LYS A 179 12.58 9.59 17.15
N TRP A 180 12.84 9.76 15.87
CA TRP A 180 12.97 8.64 14.91
C TRP A 180 14.09 7.66 15.28
N VAL A 181 15.27 8.17 15.70
CA VAL A 181 16.37 7.28 16.12
C VAL A 181 15.96 6.41 17.30
N THR A 182 15.27 7.00 18.27
CA THR A 182 14.83 6.28 19.47
C THR A 182 13.72 5.29 19.15
N TYR A 183 12.73 5.70 18.35
CA TYR A 183 11.57 4.89 18.04
C TYR A 183 11.85 3.92 16.87
N TRP A 184 12.17 4.41 15.68
CA TRP A 184 12.36 3.60 14.47
C TRP A 184 13.77 3.01 14.33
N GLY A 185 14.78 3.61 14.96
CA GLY A 185 16.17 3.14 14.95
C GLY A 185 17.06 3.73 13.89
N ASP A 186 16.58 4.71 13.12
CA ASP A 186 17.40 5.51 12.20
C ASP A 186 16.84 6.95 12.08
N ASN A 187 17.62 7.85 11.47
CA ASN A 187 17.26 9.26 11.29
C ASN A 187 16.99 9.65 9.84
N TRP A 188 16.91 8.66 8.94
CA TRP A 188 16.80 8.87 7.51
C TRP A 188 15.60 8.17 6.88
N ALA A 189 14.62 7.80 7.70
CA ALA A 189 13.33 7.24 7.32
C ALA A 189 13.40 5.87 6.61
N ASN A 190 14.46 5.10 6.78
CA ASN A 190 14.56 3.80 6.12
C ASN A 190 13.71 2.74 6.83
N ARG A 191 13.83 2.65 8.15
CA ARG A 191 13.10 1.64 8.93
C ARG A 191 11.63 2.00 9.10
N MET A 192 11.34 3.29 9.21
CA MET A 192 10.00 3.83 9.29
C MET A 192 9.19 3.61 8.01
N ASP A 193 9.83 3.79 6.83
CA ASP A 193 9.18 3.65 5.54
C ASP A 193 9.25 2.20 5.04
N ARG A 194 8.73 1.30 5.87
CA ARG A 194 8.48 -0.10 5.53
C ARG A 194 7.03 -0.41 5.82
N PHE A 195 6.33 -0.83 4.79
CA PHE A 195 4.90 -0.99 4.81
C PHE A 195 4.55 -2.41 4.42
N LEU A 196 3.67 -3.03 5.18
CA LEU A 196 3.02 -4.28 4.84
C LEU A 196 1.52 -4.09 4.95
N MET A 197 0.78 -4.89 4.21
CA MET A 197 -0.68 -4.93 4.26
C MET A 197 -1.14 -6.38 4.19
N GLY A 198 -2.29 -6.65 4.77
CA GLY A 198 -2.91 -7.97 4.77
C GLY A 198 -4.40 -7.88 5.00
N VAL A 199 -5.08 -9.01 4.95
CA VAL A 199 -6.51 -9.14 5.25
C VAL A 199 -6.68 -10.34 6.17
N GLY A 200 -7.54 -10.21 7.19
CA GLY A 200 -7.85 -11.29 8.10
C GLY A 200 -9.26 -11.23 8.66
N HIS A 201 -9.78 -12.40 9.01
CA HIS A 201 -11.11 -12.61 9.58
C HIS A 201 -11.02 -12.75 11.12
N PHE A 202 -10.77 -11.65 11.82
CA PHE A 202 -10.53 -11.63 13.27
C PHE A 202 -11.78 -11.81 14.15
N ARG A 203 -12.97 -11.92 13.56
CA ARG A 203 -14.21 -12.23 14.28
C ARG A 203 -14.68 -13.65 14.03
N SER A 204 -14.63 -14.08 12.78
CA SER A 204 -15.10 -15.38 12.30
C SER A 204 -14.72 -15.51 10.84
N GLN A 205 -14.33 -16.68 10.39
CA GLN A 205 -14.02 -17.01 9.00
C GLN A 205 -15.16 -16.70 8.00
N LYS A 206 -16.38 -16.54 8.47
CA LYS A 206 -17.56 -16.16 7.68
C LYS A 206 -17.94 -14.68 7.82
N GLY A 207 -17.18 -13.92 8.59
CA GLY A 207 -17.46 -12.51 8.83
C GLY A 207 -16.84 -11.60 7.76
N ILE A 208 -17.20 -10.31 7.84
CA ILE A 208 -16.50 -9.26 7.09
C ILE A 208 -15.05 -9.22 7.57
N PRO A 209 -14.06 -9.20 6.65
CA PRO A 209 -12.66 -9.17 7.00
C PRO A 209 -12.25 -7.80 7.57
N SER A 210 -11.07 -7.77 8.19
CA SER A 210 -10.40 -6.52 8.52
C SER A 210 -9.14 -6.38 7.67
N LEU A 211 -8.86 -5.16 7.23
CA LEU A 211 -7.62 -4.79 6.57
C LEU A 211 -6.54 -4.57 7.62
N LEU A 212 -5.35 -5.09 7.40
CA LEU A 212 -4.15 -4.78 8.18
C LEU A 212 -3.33 -3.70 7.48
N MET A 213 -3.02 -2.65 8.21
CA MET A 213 -2.12 -1.56 7.83
C MET A 213 -0.91 -1.59 8.77
N CYS A 214 0.30 -1.74 8.21
CA CYS A 214 1.52 -1.86 8.99
C CYS A 214 2.52 -0.75 8.65
N ARG A 215 3.32 -0.35 9.65
CA ARG A 215 4.44 0.57 9.48
C ARG A 215 5.62 0.15 10.35
N GLY A 216 6.83 0.24 9.78
CA GLY A 216 8.08 0.00 10.50
C GLY A 216 8.54 -1.45 10.49
N TYR A 217 9.83 -1.65 10.80
CA TYR A 217 10.44 -2.98 10.95
C TYR A 217 11.78 -2.90 11.70
N TYR A 218 12.28 -4.05 12.14
CA TYR A 218 13.55 -4.29 12.86
C TYR A 218 13.62 -3.71 14.26
N LYS A 219 13.18 -2.49 14.51
CA LYS A 219 13.11 -1.93 15.87
C LYS A 219 11.67 -1.92 16.32
N ASN A 220 10.99 -0.79 16.20
CA ASN A 220 9.56 -0.76 16.44
C ASN A 220 8.78 -0.95 15.14
N TYR A 221 7.61 -1.52 15.28
CA TYR A 221 6.62 -1.64 14.22
C TYR A 221 5.22 -1.54 14.80
N GLN A 222 4.30 -1.14 13.96
CA GLN A 222 2.89 -1.01 14.30
C GLN A 222 2.05 -1.79 13.31
N ILE A 223 0.98 -2.39 13.81
CA ILE A 223 -0.04 -3.08 13.03
C ILE A 223 -1.39 -2.55 13.48
N VAL A 224 -2.19 -2.05 12.55
CA VAL A 224 -3.55 -1.57 12.81
C VAL A 224 -4.52 -2.40 11.99
N ALA A 225 -5.50 -3.00 12.65
CA ALA A 225 -6.62 -3.65 11.98
C ALA A 225 -7.77 -2.66 11.80
N LEU A 226 -8.26 -2.58 10.58
CA LEU A 226 -9.28 -1.65 10.16
C LEU A 226 -10.47 -2.39 9.57
N ASP A 227 -11.67 -2.07 10.01
CA ASP A 227 -12.91 -2.52 9.38
C ASP A 227 -13.40 -1.50 8.37
N PHE A 228 -13.93 -1.99 7.24
CA PHE A 228 -14.55 -1.16 6.23
C PHE A 228 -16.01 -1.56 6.05
N THR A 229 -16.94 -0.68 6.43
CA THR A 229 -18.37 -0.89 6.30
C THR A 229 -19.06 0.45 6.04
N ASP A 230 -20.11 0.46 5.21
CA ASP A 230 -20.88 1.67 4.89
C ASP A 230 -20.01 2.85 4.43
N ASN A 231 -18.97 2.58 3.65
CA ASN A 231 -17.96 3.55 3.19
C ASN A 231 -17.24 4.28 4.36
N LYS A 232 -17.10 3.62 5.50
CA LYS A 232 -16.38 4.14 6.66
C LYS A 232 -15.30 3.17 7.08
N ILE A 233 -14.13 3.71 7.40
CA ILE A 233 -13.01 2.99 7.98
C ILE A 233 -13.06 3.21 9.48
N THR A 234 -13.02 2.11 10.25
CA THR A 234 -12.98 2.16 11.73
C THR A 234 -11.85 1.28 12.25
N GLU A 235 -11.10 1.79 13.20
CA GLU A 235 -10.06 1.01 13.85
C GLU A 235 -10.71 -0.09 14.71
N ARG A 236 -10.23 -1.33 14.52
CA ARG A 236 -10.61 -2.48 15.33
C ARG A 236 -9.69 -2.67 16.51
N TRP A 237 -8.39 -2.70 16.24
CA TRP A 237 -7.33 -2.79 17.24
C TRP A 237 -6.03 -2.23 16.66
N HIS A 238 -5.14 -1.84 17.59
CA HIS A 238 -3.82 -1.32 17.29
C HIS A 238 -2.77 -2.02 18.14
N PHE A 239 -1.73 -2.53 17.51
CA PHE A 239 -0.55 -3.08 18.13
C PHE A 239 0.64 -2.17 17.84
N ASP A 240 1.31 -1.71 18.90
CA ASP A 240 2.55 -0.95 18.83
C ASP A 240 3.57 -1.56 19.77
N THR A 241 4.72 -1.98 19.24
CA THR A 241 5.81 -2.58 20.06
C THR A 241 6.38 -1.62 21.09
N ALA A 242 6.22 -0.30 20.90
CA ALA A 242 6.70 0.70 21.85
C ALA A 242 5.82 0.84 23.10
N ASP A 243 4.58 0.38 23.07
CA ASP A 243 3.66 0.46 24.22
C ASP A 243 3.96 -0.61 25.26
N ASN A 244 3.17 -1.70 25.29
CA ASN A 244 3.30 -2.75 26.27
C ASN A 244 3.94 -4.03 25.72
N TYR A 245 4.58 -3.95 24.56
CA TYR A 245 5.05 -5.10 23.79
C TYR A 245 6.56 -5.05 23.54
N SER A 246 7.34 -4.56 24.53
CA SER A 246 8.79 -4.37 24.40
C SER A 246 9.57 -5.64 24.04
N ASP A 247 9.04 -6.81 24.40
CA ASP A 247 9.64 -8.12 24.09
C ASP A 247 9.62 -8.43 22.59
N TYR A 248 8.78 -7.74 21.82
CA TYR A 248 8.68 -7.87 20.37
C TYR A 248 9.50 -6.83 19.60
N ILE A 249 10.16 -5.89 20.31
CA ILE A 249 11.07 -4.93 19.67
C ILE A 249 12.21 -5.69 18.98
N GLY A 250 12.48 -5.34 17.73
CA GLY A 250 13.51 -5.99 16.92
C GLY A 250 13.06 -7.24 16.18
N GLN A 251 11.82 -7.68 16.37
CA GLN A 251 11.28 -8.87 15.69
C GLN A 251 10.51 -8.57 14.40
N GLY A 252 10.17 -7.31 14.14
CA GLY A 252 9.47 -6.89 12.91
C GLY A 252 10.30 -7.13 11.66
N ASN A 253 9.66 -7.57 10.58
CA ASN A 253 10.34 -7.97 9.35
C ASN A 253 9.55 -7.65 8.08
N HIS A 254 10.01 -8.23 6.98
CA HIS A 254 9.54 -8.05 5.61
C HIS A 254 8.36 -8.95 5.23
N ASN A 255 7.80 -9.72 6.16
CA ASN A 255 6.73 -10.65 5.86
C ASN A 255 5.60 -10.55 6.89
N LEU A 256 4.38 -10.54 6.38
CA LEU A 256 3.13 -10.61 7.12
C LEU A 256 2.36 -11.81 6.60
N ALA A 257 1.98 -12.71 7.47
CA ALA A 257 1.08 -13.80 7.16
C ALA A 257 -0.15 -13.73 8.07
N VAL A 258 -1.28 -14.16 7.57
CA VAL A 258 -2.56 -14.16 8.29
C VAL A 258 -3.24 -15.50 8.05
N GLY A 259 -3.78 -16.10 9.08
CA GLY A 259 -4.52 -17.36 8.99
C GLY A 259 -4.93 -17.86 10.35
N ASP A 260 -5.95 -18.71 10.37
CA ASP A 260 -6.43 -19.42 11.56
C ASP A 260 -5.43 -20.55 11.90
N ILE A 261 -4.58 -20.31 12.90
CA ILE A 261 -3.45 -21.21 13.24
C ILE A 261 -3.86 -22.23 14.29
N ASP A 262 -4.79 -21.86 15.15
CA ASP A 262 -5.22 -22.71 16.28
C ASP A 262 -6.62 -23.35 16.09
N ASP A 263 -7.21 -23.19 14.90
CA ASP A 263 -8.52 -23.71 14.48
C ASP A 263 -9.68 -23.16 15.34
N ASP A 264 -9.57 -21.93 15.88
CA ASP A 264 -10.64 -21.29 16.66
C ASP A 264 -11.70 -20.58 15.78
N GLY A 265 -11.47 -20.55 14.46
CA GLY A 265 -12.35 -19.93 13.47
C GLY A 265 -12.11 -18.43 13.32
N LYS A 266 -10.97 -17.92 13.78
CA LYS A 266 -10.48 -16.56 13.58
C LYS A 266 -9.04 -16.60 13.09
N ASP A 267 -8.64 -15.56 12.39
CA ASP A 267 -7.27 -15.47 11.91
C ASP A 267 -6.35 -14.84 12.95
N GLU A 268 -5.13 -15.37 13.04
CA GLU A 268 -3.99 -14.77 13.72
C GLU A 268 -3.11 -14.02 12.73
N VAL A 269 -2.27 -13.13 13.30
CA VAL A 269 -1.29 -12.36 12.54
C VAL A 269 0.12 -12.81 12.92
N LEU A 270 0.87 -13.30 11.92
CA LEU A 270 2.29 -13.57 12.05
C LEU A 270 3.10 -12.48 11.37
N TYR A 271 3.86 -11.75 12.16
CA TYR A 271 4.81 -10.76 11.69
C TYR A 271 6.22 -11.32 11.89
N LEU A 272 6.75 -11.98 10.84
CA LEU A 272 7.90 -12.87 10.98
C LEU A 272 9.24 -12.17 10.75
N SER A 273 10.19 -12.42 11.65
CA SER A 273 11.61 -12.09 11.46
C SER A 273 12.38 -13.26 10.86
N LEU A 274 13.12 -13.03 9.78
CA LEU A 274 14.02 -14.03 9.18
C LEU A 274 15.39 -14.14 9.88
N ILE A 275 15.61 -13.43 10.98
CA ILE A 275 16.93 -13.34 11.62
C ILE A 275 17.15 -14.43 12.68
N HIS A 276 16.14 -15.24 12.98
CA HIS A 276 16.21 -16.30 13.97
C HIS A 276 15.81 -17.66 13.40
N ILE A 277 16.50 -18.11 12.35
CA ILE A 277 16.54 -19.51 11.97
C ILE A 277 17.91 -20.05 12.33
#